data_bd1733c4ae8e5a14372bda152e91dbe4
#
_entry.id   bd1733c4ae8e5a14372bda152e91dbe4
#
_cell.length_a   1.000
_cell.length_b   1.000
_cell.length_c   1.000
_cell.angle_alpha   90.00
_cell.angle_beta   90.00
_cell.angle_gamma   90.00
#
_symmetry.space_group_name_H-M   'P 1'
#
loop_
_entity.id
_entity.type
_entity.pdbx_description
1 polymer ?
#
loop_
_entity_poly.entity_id
_entity_poly.type
_entity_poly.pdbx_seq_one_letter_code
_entity_poly.pdbx_strand_id
1 'polypeptide(L)'
;GSEMCIRDSHVRERGPAVWALGQSISIKWNAHHRAGEQMSWRPPDTWDPRVTVAANQPPLLVYPIRLSYLDAIQRAQHRILINTPYFIPDQQVLEALLHAARRGVDVQVMVPEDSNHIVADWASRGFFGKMLEAGITILLYRASMIHAKTATVDGIWSTVGSANVDRLSLGFNYESNVVVVDRDFA
;
A
#
# COMPACT_ATOMS: atom_id res chain seq x y z
N GLY A 1 15.42 -28.00 0.42
CA GLY A 1 14.60 -26.87 0.06
C GLY A 1 15.22 -25.61 0.61
N SER A 2 15.56 -24.65 -0.25
CA SER A 2 16.03 -23.33 0.21
C SER A 2 14.87 -22.64 0.93
N GLU A 3 14.99 -22.40 2.22
CA GLU A 3 14.08 -21.52 2.93
C GLU A 3 14.18 -20.14 2.32
N MET A 4 13.09 -19.67 1.72
CA MET A 4 13.05 -18.33 1.14
C MET A 4 12.98 -17.33 2.30
N CYS A 5 14.06 -16.56 2.48
CA CYS A 5 14.11 -15.53 3.49
C CYS A 5 13.20 -14.37 3.05
N ILE A 6 12.09 -14.14 3.75
CA ILE A 6 11.14 -13.05 3.48
C ILE A 6 11.51 -11.86 4.37
N ARG A 7 11.65 -10.67 3.77
CA ARG A 7 11.78 -9.41 4.50
C ARG A 7 10.48 -8.61 4.41
N ASP A 8 9.95 -8.23 5.55
CA ASP A 8 8.72 -7.46 5.66
C ASP A 8 8.90 -6.23 6.55
N SER A 9 7.92 -5.34 6.55
CA SER A 9 7.86 -4.14 7.38
C SER A 9 6.72 -4.25 8.38
N HIS A 10 6.96 -3.75 9.59
CA HIS A 10 5.96 -3.68 10.64
C HIS A 10 5.88 -2.26 11.18
N VAL A 11 4.66 -1.80 11.46
CA VAL A 11 4.39 -0.54 12.14
C VAL A 11 3.73 -0.84 13.47
N ARG A 12 4.22 -0.18 14.51
CA ARG A 12 3.58 -0.18 15.84
C ARG A 12 2.82 1.11 16.02
N GLU A 13 1.51 1.03 16.09
CA GLU A 13 0.64 2.16 16.37
C GLU A 13 0.25 2.19 17.85
N ARG A 14 0.25 3.39 18.43
CA ARG A 14 -0.25 3.68 19.78
C ARG A 14 -1.05 4.96 19.74
N GLY A 15 -2.25 4.94 20.31
CA GLY A 15 -3.09 6.14 20.36
C GLY A 15 -4.44 5.96 19.69
N PRO A 16 -5.10 7.08 19.34
CA PRO A 16 -6.47 7.07 18.84
C PRO A 16 -6.69 6.26 17.57
N ALA A 17 -5.70 6.21 16.66
CA ALA A 17 -5.81 5.50 15.40
C ALA A 17 -5.93 3.97 15.55
N VAL A 18 -5.52 3.41 16.70
CA VAL A 18 -5.72 1.99 17.04
C VAL A 18 -7.19 1.59 16.99
N TRP A 19 -8.10 2.53 17.35
CA TRP A 19 -9.54 2.29 17.25
C TRP A 19 -9.97 1.99 15.81
N ALA A 20 -9.48 2.75 14.83
CA ALA A 20 -9.83 2.56 13.43
C ALA A 20 -9.30 1.21 12.89
N LEU A 21 -8.13 0.76 13.33
CA LEU A 21 -7.64 -0.60 13.07
C LEU A 21 -8.56 -1.66 13.67
N GLY A 22 -8.93 -1.50 14.95
CA GLY A 22 -9.88 -2.37 15.64
C GLY A 22 -11.23 -2.45 14.93
N GLN A 23 -11.75 -1.32 14.46
CA GLN A 23 -12.99 -1.26 13.69
C GLN A 23 -12.88 -2.03 12.36
N SER A 24 -11.78 -1.90 11.63
CA SER A 24 -11.59 -2.63 10.37
C SER A 24 -11.60 -4.15 10.57
N ILE A 25 -11.01 -4.63 11.66
CA ILE A 25 -11.03 -6.04 12.07
C ILE A 25 -12.44 -6.45 12.47
N SER A 26 -13.11 -5.65 13.31
CA SER A 26 -14.46 -5.94 13.84
C SER A 26 -15.50 -6.06 12.74
N ILE A 27 -15.45 -5.21 11.72
CA ILE A 27 -16.37 -5.27 10.57
C ILE A 27 -16.31 -6.65 9.92
N LYS A 28 -15.10 -7.14 9.66
CA LYS A 28 -14.91 -8.44 9.02
C LYS A 28 -15.24 -9.59 9.97
N TRP A 29 -14.82 -9.50 11.23
CA TRP A 29 -15.12 -10.50 12.25
C TRP A 29 -16.62 -10.66 12.46
N ASN A 30 -17.32 -9.55 12.68
CA ASN A 30 -18.75 -9.54 13.00
C ASN A 30 -19.63 -10.01 11.85
N ALA A 31 -19.16 -9.85 10.60
CA ALA A 31 -19.86 -10.37 9.42
C ALA A 31 -19.90 -11.93 9.38
N HIS A 32 -19.03 -12.63 10.11
CA HIS A 32 -18.89 -14.08 10.07
C HIS A 32 -19.16 -14.77 11.41
N HIS A 33 -19.49 -14.01 12.47
CA HIS A 33 -19.68 -14.53 13.82
C HIS A 33 -21.07 -14.23 14.38
N ARG A 34 -21.53 -15.08 15.34
CA ARG A 34 -22.85 -14.94 15.96
C ARG A 34 -22.89 -13.73 16.90
N ALA A 35 -24.08 -13.25 17.21
CA ALA A 35 -24.29 -12.03 18.02
C ALA A 35 -23.54 -12.01 19.37
N GLY A 36 -23.33 -13.14 20.03
CA GLY A 36 -22.58 -13.22 21.29
C GLY A 36 -21.04 -13.20 21.15
N GLU A 37 -20.53 -13.30 19.93
CA GLU A 37 -19.09 -13.34 19.63
C GLU A 37 -18.61 -12.07 18.93
N GLN A 38 -19.48 -11.07 18.81
CA GLN A 38 -19.19 -9.82 18.11
C GLN A 38 -18.21 -8.97 18.89
N MET A 39 -17.29 -8.35 18.15
CA MET A 39 -16.33 -7.38 18.68
C MET A 39 -16.89 -5.97 18.58
N SER A 40 -16.64 -5.17 19.61
CA SER A 40 -16.94 -3.74 19.61
C SER A 40 -15.76 -2.94 20.16
N TRP A 41 -15.56 -1.75 19.63
CA TRP A 41 -14.50 -0.84 20.05
C TRP A 41 -15.10 0.49 20.44
N ARG A 42 -14.75 0.96 21.63
CA ARG A 42 -15.17 2.30 22.05
C ARG A 42 -14.40 3.37 21.27
N PRO A 43 -15.08 4.36 20.68
CA PRO A 43 -14.38 5.48 20.04
C PRO A 43 -13.45 6.19 21.02
N PRO A 44 -12.28 6.67 20.56
CA PRO A 44 -11.39 7.45 21.39
C PRO A 44 -11.95 8.85 21.63
N ASP A 45 -11.58 9.45 22.76
CA ASP A 45 -11.94 10.81 23.10
C ASP A 45 -11.11 11.86 22.32
N THR A 46 -10.01 11.44 21.71
CA THR A 46 -9.10 12.29 20.93
C THR A 46 -8.84 11.67 19.56
N TRP A 47 -8.41 12.50 18.62
CA TRP A 47 -8.06 12.09 17.26
C TRP A 47 -6.70 12.67 16.84
N ASP A 48 -5.85 11.89 16.18
CA ASP A 48 -4.64 12.41 15.53
C ASP A 48 -4.91 12.53 14.02
N PRO A 49 -5.03 13.76 13.48
CA PRO A 49 -5.34 13.97 12.07
C PRO A 49 -4.21 13.52 11.13
N ARG A 50 -3.00 13.28 11.66
CA ARG A 50 -1.86 12.83 10.86
C ARG A 50 -1.90 11.35 10.55
N VAL A 51 -2.68 10.56 11.29
CA VAL A 51 -2.75 9.11 11.15
C VAL A 51 -4.17 8.69 10.76
N THR A 52 -4.29 8.00 9.64
CA THR A 52 -5.57 7.48 9.13
C THR A 52 -5.44 6.00 8.82
N VAL A 53 -6.44 5.21 9.16
CA VAL A 53 -6.54 3.81 8.72
C VAL A 53 -7.45 3.75 7.50
N ALA A 54 -6.88 3.35 6.38
CA ALA A 54 -7.59 3.06 5.15
C ALA A 54 -7.84 1.55 5.05
N ALA A 55 -9.11 1.13 5.13
CA ALA A 55 -9.49 -0.27 5.05
C ALA A 55 -10.46 -0.50 3.89
N ASN A 56 -10.10 -1.38 2.97
CA ASN A 56 -10.97 -1.78 1.87
C ASN A 56 -12.14 -2.63 2.37
N GLN A 57 -13.32 -2.33 1.87
CA GLN A 57 -14.57 -3.04 2.17
C GLN A 57 -15.24 -3.50 0.87
N PRO A 58 -14.78 -4.60 0.25
CA PRO A 58 -15.26 -5.07 -1.04
C PRO A 58 -16.78 -5.24 -1.14
N PRO A 59 -17.49 -5.76 -0.12
CA PRO A 59 -18.96 -5.89 -0.19
C PRO A 59 -19.69 -4.55 -0.36
N LEU A 60 -19.07 -3.44 0.08
CA LEU A 60 -19.62 -2.08 -0.04
C LEU A 60 -19.01 -1.32 -1.23
N LEU A 61 -18.13 -1.95 -2.02
CA LEU A 61 -17.38 -1.33 -3.11
C LEU A 61 -16.58 -0.09 -2.66
N VAL A 62 -16.04 -0.11 -1.43
CA VAL A 62 -15.27 1.00 -0.85
C VAL A 62 -13.80 0.64 -0.81
N TYR A 63 -12.97 1.42 -1.51
CA TYR A 63 -11.54 1.16 -1.70
C TYR A 63 -10.69 2.42 -1.37
N PRO A 64 -10.64 2.84 -0.11
CA PRO A 64 -9.96 4.07 0.29
C PRO A 64 -8.44 4.01 0.11
N ILE A 65 -7.84 2.81 0.17
CA ILE A 65 -6.39 2.65 -0.05
C ILE A 65 -6.02 3.13 -1.45
N ARG A 66 -6.76 2.65 -2.47
CA ARG A 66 -6.54 3.05 -3.86
C ARG A 66 -6.67 4.56 -4.07
N LEU A 67 -7.71 5.15 -3.50
CA LEU A 67 -7.96 6.60 -3.59
C LEU A 67 -6.83 7.39 -2.92
N SER A 68 -6.34 6.93 -1.77
CA SER A 68 -5.21 7.55 -1.06
C SER A 68 -3.91 7.51 -1.87
N TYR A 69 -3.61 6.38 -2.53
CA TYR A 69 -2.48 6.28 -3.46
C TYR A 69 -2.62 7.25 -4.63
N LEU A 70 -3.78 7.28 -5.30
CA LEU A 70 -4.02 8.16 -6.44
C LEU A 70 -3.89 9.64 -6.07
N ASP A 71 -4.48 10.06 -4.95
CA ASP A 71 -4.38 11.44 -4.47
C ASP A 71 -2.93 11.83 -4.17
N ALA A 72 -2.19 10.98 -3.44
CA ALA A 72 -0.79 11.23 -3.11
C ALA A 72 0.10 11.30 -4.36
N ILE A 73 -0.04 10.38 -5.32
CA ILE A 73 0.74 10.34 -6.57
C ILE A 73 0.43 11.56 -7.43
N GLN A 74 -0.84 11.96 -7.55
CA GLN A 74 -1.24 13.11 -8.35
C GLN A 74 -0.72 14.43 -7.79
N ARG A 75 -0.61 14.56 -6.46
CA ARG A 75 -0.09 15.75 -5.76
C ARG A 75 1.42 15.78 -5.64
N ALA A 76 2.11 14.67 -5.91
CA ALA A 76 3.56 14.58 -5.79
C ALA A 76 4.28 15.66 -6.61
N GLN A 77 5.27 16.31 -5.99
CA GLN A 77 6.07 17.38 -6.59
C GLN A 77 7.56 17.03 -6.69
N HIS A 78 8.07 16.17 -5.81
CA HIS A 78 9.51 15.89 -5.73
C HIS A 78 9.84 14.41 -5.90
N ARG A 79 9.25 13.54 -5.08
CA ARG A 79 9.65 12.14 -5.04
C ARG A 79 8.50 11.20 -4.68
N ILE A 80 8.45 10.05 -5.34
CA ILE A 80 7.59 8.91 -5.00
C ILE A 80 8.46 7.68 -4.83
N LEU A 81 8.43 7.07 -3.65
CA LEU A 81 9.08 5.79 -3.36
C LEU A 81 8.00 4.75 -3.08
N ILE A 82 8.00 3.65 -3.83
CA ILE A 82 7.06 2.53 -3.64
C ILE A 82 7.86 1.26 -3.45
N ASN A 83 7.49 0.48 -2.43
CA ASN A 83 8.01 -0.85 -2.21
C ASN A 83 6.85 -1.83 -2.11
N THR A 84 6.83 -2.84 -2.97
CA THR A 84 5.77 -3.84 -3.03
C THR A 84 6.29 -5.16 -3.60
N PRO A 85 5.89 -6.32 -3.04
CA PRO A 85 6.28 -7.61 -3.58
C PRO A 85 5.72 -7.87 -4.98
N TYR A 86 4.54 -7.33 -5.27
CA TYR A 86 3.89 -7.46 -6.58
C TYR A 86 3.46 -6.09 -7.08
N PHE A 87 3.92 -5.72 -8.28
CA PHE A 87 3.58 -4.47 -8.92
C PHE A 87 2.80 -4.75 -10.22
N ILE A 88 1.49 -4.84 -10.10
CA ILE A 88 0.56 -5.09 -11.21
C ILE A 88 -0.56 -4.02 -11.14
N PRO A 89 -0.21 -2.74 -11.30
CA PRO A 89 -1.14 -1.64 -11.08
C PRO A 89 -2.30 -1.69 -12.07
N ASP A 90 -3.44 -1.15 -11.67
CA ASP A 90 -4.49 -0.82 -12.63
C ASP A 90 -4.03 0.36 -13.54
N GLN A 91 -4.76 0.56 -14.61
CA GLN A 91 -4.40 1.58 -15.61
C GLN A 91 -4.31 2.99 -15.00
N GLN A 92 -5.20 3.35 -14.07
CA GLN A 92 -5.21 4.70 -13.50
C GLN A 92 -4.01 4.95 -12.57
N VAL A 93 -3.63 3.96 -11.76
CA VAL A 93 -2.44 4.05 -10.91
C VAL A 93 -1.17 4.11 -11.77
N LEU A 94 -1.07 3.26 -12.80
CA LEU A 94 0.05 3.30 -13.74
C LEU A 94 0.16 4.66 -14.41
N GLU A 95 -0.92 5.16 -15.01
CA GLU A 95 -0.92 6.46 -15.68
C GLU A 95 -0.59 7.61 -14.73
N ALA A 96 -1.08 7.58 -13.49
CA ALA A 96 -0.73 8.59 -12.49
C ALA A 96 0.79 8.62 -12.22
N LEU A 97 1.44 7.45 -12.09
CA LEU A 97 2.90 7.35 -11.92
C LEU A 97 3.66 7.84 -13.16
N LEU A 98 3.23 7.42 -14.37
CA LEU A 98 3.83 7.89 -15.62
C LEU A 98 3.71 9.41 -15.76
N HIS A 99 2.56 9.98 -15.42
CA HIS A 99 2.34 11.43 -15.41
C HIS A 99 3.22 12.15 -14.39
N ALA A 100 3.37 11.60 -13.18
CA ALA A 100 4.25 12.16 -12.16
C ALA A 100 5.70 12.21 -12.64
N ALA A 101 6.22 11.10 -13.20
CA ALA A 101 7.56 11.05 -13.77
C ALA A 101 7.77 12.07 -14.91
N ARG A 102 6.80 12.20 -15.82
CA ARG A 102 6.86 13.21 -16.91
C ARG A 102 6.80 14.65 -16.41
N ARG A 103 6.26 14.91 -15.23
CA ARG A 103 6.33 16.22 -14.55
C ARG A 103 7.67 16.50 -13.90
N GLY A 104 8.60 15.53 -13.90
CA GLY A 104 9.92 15.65 -13.29
C GLY A 104 9.98 15.13 -11.83
N VAL A 105 8.94 14.43 -11.36
CA VAL A 105 8.97 13.77 -10.05
C VAL A 105 9.90 12.57 -10.12
N ASP A 106 10.81 12.41 -9.15
CA ASP A 106 11.66 11.23 -9.00
C ASP A 106 10.81 10.06 -8.51
N VAL A 107 10.42 9.18 -9.44
CA VAL A 107 9.58 8.01 -9.15
C VAL A 107 10.44 6.76 -9.11
N GLN A 108 10.46 6.08 -7.97
CA GLN A 108 11.20 4.84 -7.78
C GLN A 108 10.27 3.74 -7.26
N VAL A 109 10.33 2.58 -7.91
CA VAL A 109 9.55 1.40 -7.53
C VAL A 109 10.50 0.25 -7.25
N MET A 110 10.46 -0.27 -6.02
CA MET A 110 11.24 -1.43 -5.60
C MET A 110 10.36 -2.66 -5.58
N VAL A 111 10.84 -3.71 -6.25
CA VAL A 111 10.22 -5.04 -6.26
C VAL A 111 11.30 -6.11 -6.03
N PRO A 112 10.96 -7.32 -5.58
CA PRO A 112 11.93 -8.40 -5.56
C PRO A 112 12.42 -8.74 -6.98
N GLU A 113 13.69 -9.12 -7.11
CA GLU A 113 14.23 -9.65 -8.39
C GLU A 113 13.54 -10.96 -8.76
N ASP A 114 13.39 -11.84 -7.77
CA ASP A 114 12.65 -13.09 -7.86
C ASP A 114 11.64 -13.16 -6.71
N SER A 115 10.39 -13.42 -7.04
CA SER A 115 9.35 -13.68 -6.07
C SER A 115 9.00 -15.18 -6.01
N ASN A 116 8.12 -15.53 -5.08
CA ASN A 116 7.58 -16.89 -4.99
C ASN A 116 6.46 -17.17 -6.03
N HIS A 117 6.14 -16.20 -6.90
CA HIS A 117 5.06 -16.28 -7.89
C HIS A 117 5.52 -15.88 -9.29
N ILE A 118 6.00 -16.82 -10.07
CA ILE A 118 6.53 -16.60 -11.43
C ILE A 118 5.56 -15.82 -12.32
N VAL A 119 4.25 -16.10 -12.24
CA VAL A 119 3.24 -15.42 -13.05
C VAL A 119 3.12 -13.94 -12.65
N ALA A 120 3.21 -13.63 -11.35
CA ALA A 120 3.18 -12.25 -10.88
C ALA A 120 4.43 -11.48 -11.30
N ASP A 121 5.60 -12.12 -11.31
CA ASP A 121 6.86 -11.54 -11.80
C ASP A 121 6.76 -11.20 -13.29
N TRP A 122 6.23 -12.10 -14.09
CA TRP A 122 6.02 -11.87 -15.52
C TRP A 122 5.03 -10.71 -15.76
N ALA A 123 3.92 -10.70 -15.02
CA ALA A 123 2.93 -9.62 -15.11
C ALA A 123 3.53 -8.27 -14.72
N SER A 124 4.31 -8.21 -13.63
CA SER A 124 5.01 -6.99 -13.19
C SER A 124 5.98 -6.48 -14.25
N ARG A 125 6.81 -7.37 -14.81
CA ARG A 125 7.80 -7.02 -15.84
C ARG A 125 7.17 -6.49 -17.12
N GLY A 126 5.91 -6.85 -17.42
CA GLY A 126 5.14 -6.31 -18.55
C GLY A 126 4.93 -4.78 -18.49
N PHE A 127 5.00 -4.18 -17.31
CA PHE A 127 4.87 -2.73 -17.14
C PHE A 127 6.21 -1.97 -17.22
N PHE A 128 7.34 -2.67 -17.02
CA PHE A 128 8.66 -2.04 -16.86
C PHE A 128 9.08 -1.21 -18.07
N GLY A 129 8.82 -1.68 -19.30
CA GLY A 129 9.17 -0.93 -20.50
C GLY A 129 8.59 0.48 -20.50
N LYS A 130 7.28 0.60 -20.32
CA LYS A 130 6.58 1.90 -20.27
C LYS A 130 7.05 2.79 -19.11
N MET A 131 7.37 2.17 -17.97
CA MET A 131 7.85 2.89 -16.79
C MET A 131 9.24 3.47 -17.02
N LEU A 132 10.17 2.67 -17.54
CA LEU A 132 11.54 3.10 -17.87
C LEU A 132 11.54 4.20 -18.95
N GLU A 133 10.72 4.07 -19.99
CA GLU A 133 10.53 5.10 -21.02
C GLU A 133 10.02 6.43 -20.46
N ALA A 134 9.23 6.40 -19.39
CA ALA A 134 8.76 7.61 -18.70
C ALA A 134 9.76 8.17 -17.70
N GLY A 135 10.90 7.51 -17.47
CA GLY A 135 11.94 7.94 -16.52
C GLY A 135 11.73 7.41 -15.09
N ILE A 136 10.84 6.43 -14.89
CA ILE A 136 10.67 5.77 -13.58
C ILE A 136 11.83 4.81 -13.34
N THR A 137 12.44 4.89 -12.17
CA THR A 137 13.48 3.96 -11.73
C THR A 137 12.86 2.70 -11.14
N ILE A 138 13.29 1.53 -11.62
CA ILE A 138 12.88 0.24 -11.09
C ILE A 138 14.07 -0.38 -10.36
N LEU A 139 13.88 -0.65 -9.08
CA LEU A 139 14.90 -1.25 -8.21
C LEU A 139 14.55 -2.73 -7.97
N LEU A 140 15.45 -3.63 -8.36
CA LEU A 140 15.31 -5.06 -8.12
C LEU A 140 16.05 -5.45 -6.85
N TYR A 141 15.32 -5.87 -5.83
CA TYR A 141 15.89 -6.29 -4.56
C TYR A 141 16.36 -7.74 -4.62
N ARG A 142 17.67 -7.97 -4.41
CA ARG A 142 18.34 -9.27 -4.65
C ARG A 142 18.59 -10.12 -3.41
N ALA A 143 18.67 -9.50 -2.23
CA ALA A 143 19.14 -10.21 -1.04
C ALA A 143 18.15 -11.24 -0.48
N SER A 144 16.85 -11.04 -0.72
CA SER A 144 15.76 -11.91 -0.25
C SER A 144 14.45 -11.49 -0.92
N MET A 145 13.36 -12.23 -0.70
CA MET A 145 12.05 -11.76 -1.12
C MET A 145 11.62 -10.62 -0.19
N ILE A 146 11.60 -9.39 -0.72
CA ILE A 146 10.99 -8.26 -0.01
C ILE A 146 9.47 -8.39 -0.09
N HIS A 147 8.81 -8.40 1.07
CA HIS A 147 7.35 -8.54 1.15
C HIS A 147 6.67 -7.31 1.78
N ALA A 148 7.42 -6.25 2.02
CA ALA A 148 6.90 -4.99 2.53
C ALA A 148 6.00 -4.30 1.51
N LYS A 149 4.93 -3.66 1.98
CA LYS A 149 4.03 -2.84 1.18
C LYS A 149 4.01 -1.45 1.79
N THR A 150 4.91 -0.63 1.28
CA THR A 150 5.12 0.74 1.76
C THR A 150 5.20 1.70 0.60
N ALA A 151 4.75 2.92 0.83
CA ALA A 151 5.01 4.02 -0.08
C ALA A 151 5.25 5.31 0.70
N THR A 152 6.07 6.19 0.13
CA THR A 152 6.31 7.53 0.66
C THR A 152 6.28 8.53 -0.49
N VAL A 153 5.61 9.65 -0.28
CA VAL A 153 5.51 10.74 -1.26
C VAL A 153 6.01 12.04 -0.62
N ASP A 154 6.97 12.66 -1.27
CA ASP A 154 7.57 13.96 -0.92
C ASP A 154 8.13 14.05 0.50
N GLY A 155 8.42 12.90 1.15
CA GLY A 155 8.87 12.86 2.54
C GLY A 155 7.83 13.42 3.53
N ILE A 156 6.53 13.29 3.22
CA ILE A 156 5.44 13.80 4.04
C ILE A 156 4.33 12.77 4.19
N TRP A 157 3.85 12.23 3.09
CA TRP A 157 2.82 11.20 3.08
C TRP A 157 3.49 9.82 3.03
N SER A 158 3.06 8.94 3.89
CA SER A 158 3.53 7.55 3.91
C SER A 158 2.39 6.58 4.15
N THR A 159 2.52 5.38 3.61
CA THR A 159 1.60 4.29 3.91
C THR A 159 2.33 2.98 4.15
N VAL A 160 1.82 2.21 5.10
CA VAL A 160 2.29 0.85 5.41
C VAL A 160 1.07 -0.02 5.66
N GLY A 161 1.03 -1.22 5.10
CA GLY A 161 -0.09 -2.13 5.33
C GLY A 161 -0.03 -3.43 4.56
N SER A 162 -1.18 -4.02 4.32
CA SER A 162 -1.30 -5.31 3.65
C SER A 162 -1.45 -5.21 2.13
N ALA A 163 -1.86 -4.03 1.60
CA ALA A 163 -2.19 -3.87 0.20
C ALA A 163 -0.95 -3.76 -0.70
N ASN A 164 -0.81 -4.70 -1.64
CA ASN A 164 0.13 -4.56 -2.74
C ASN A 164 -0.34 -3.48 -3.72
N VAL A 165 0.57 -2.99 -4.55
CA VAL A 165 0.21 -2.13 -5.68
C VAL A 165 -0.19 -3.02 -6.87
N ASP A 166 -1.29 -3.76 -6.67
CA ASP A 166 -1.92 -4.59 -7.69
C ASP A 166 -3.43 -4.41 -7.74
N ARG A 167 -4.04 -4.88 -8.83
CA ARG A 167 -5.49 -4.71 -9.07
C ARG A 167 -6.35 -5.42 -8.03
N LEU A 168 -5.90 -6.57 -7.50
CA LEU A 168 -6.65 -7.35 -6.52
C LEU A 168 -6.63 -6.67 -5.16
N SER A 169 -5.44 -6.28 -4.69
CA SER A 169 -5.29 -5.62 -3.40
C SER A 169 -5.97 -4.24 -3.38
N LEU A 170 -5.82 -3.45 -4.45
CA LEU A 170 -6.38 -2.10 -4.49
C LEU A 170 -7.87 -2.04 -4.83
N GLY A 171 -8.45 -3.07 -5.45
CA GLY A 171 -9.81 -3.00 -5.98
C GLY A 171 -10.77 -4.15 -5.64
N PHE A 172 -10.30 -5.21 -4.95
CA PHE A 172 -11.15 -6.39 -4.73
C PHE A 172 -10.97 -7.04 -3.36
N ASN A 173 -9.78 -6.96 -2.76
CA ASN A 173 -9.47 -7.63 -1.51
C ASN A 173 -9.83 -6.77 -0.29
N TYR A 174 -10.06 -7.45 0.84
CA TYR A 174 -9.97 -6.84 2.15
C TYR A 174 -8.51 -6.56 2.46
N GLU A 175 -8.16 -5.29 2.51
CA GLU A 175 -6.83 -4.82 2.85
C GLU A 175 -6.94 -3.71 3.90
N SER A 176 -5.88 -3.51 4.66
CA SER A 176 -5.81 -2.42 5.64
C SER A 176 -4.42 -1.79 5.62
N ASN A 177 -4.39 -0.49 5.41
CA ASN A 177 -3.18 0.32 5.44
C ASN A 177 -3.32 1.43 6.49
N VAL A 178 -2.22 1.71 7.18
CA VAL A 178 -2.05 2.95 7.94
C VAL A 178 -1.45 3.99 6.99
N VAL A 179 -2.06 5.16 6.96
CA VAL A 179 -1.58 6.33 6.22
C VAL A 179 -1.13 7.37 7.25
N VAL A 180 0.08 7.86 7.11
CA VAL A 180 0.67 8.87 7.99
C VAL A 180 1.09 10.08 7.16
N VAL A 181 0.68 11.27 7.61
CA VAL A 181 1.06 12.55 7.00
C VAL A 181 1.94 13.29 8.01
N ASP A 182 3.22 12.95 8.00
CA ASP A 182 4.19 13.47 8.95
C ASP A 182 5.61 13.36 8.35
N ARG A 183 6.41 14.44 8.49
CA ARG A 183 7.78 14.49 7.93
C ARG A 183 8.79 13.66 8.70
N ASP A 184 8.60 13.51 9.98
CA ASP A 184 9.53 12.77 10.84
C ASP A 184 9.34 11.26 10.71
N PHE A 185 8.16 10.84 10.20
CA PHE A 185 7.84 9.45 9.92
C PHE A 185 8.22 9.02 8.50
N ALA A 186 8.18 9.89 7.52
CA ALA A 186 8.26 9.59 6.08
C ALA A 186 9.69 9.25 5.58
#